data_0d5ba50af314901749af69695cfd6431
#
_entry.id   0d5ba50af314901749af69695cfd6431
#
_cell.length_a   1.000
_cell.length_b   1.000
_cell.length_c   1.000
_cell.angle_alpha   90.00
_cell.angle_beta   90.00
_cell.angle_gamma   90.00
#
_symmetry.space_group_name_H-M   'P 1'
#
loop_
_entity.id
_entity.type
_entity.pdbx_description
1 polymer ?
#
loop_
_entity_poly.entity_id
_entity_poly.type
_entity_poly.pdbx_seq_one_letter_code
_entity_poly.pdbx_strand_id
1 'polypeptide(L)'
;NVTKALSVLMVDFSCALKLSMPISVLSAMREAQSHGITVKGGKFLEAMAEADTIVFDKTGTITKAQPVVSDVISFCDEEPDELLKIAACLEEHFPHSMAKAVVRAAMDKGLVHEENHSKVEYIVAHGISSRIQDKKVIIGSYHFVFEDEQCVIPQGKEELFESLSGECSHLYLAIDGVLVAVIAITDPIREEAPQVVSMLRKCGLSKIVMMTGDSERTAEVVAAKVGVDEYYSEVLPEDKASYVEKEHQAGRKVIMIGDGVNDSPALSAADVGIAICDGAEMAREIADITIAGDNLEELVTLKRLSNALVKRIHGNYRQIVGFNTGLILCGIGGVMQPATSALLHNTSTLAISVKSMKDLLSEKDEK
;
A
#
# COMPACT_ATOMS: atom_id res chain seq x y z
N ASN A 1 55.70 -19.61 20.29
CA ASN A 1 55.47 -19.04 21.62
C ASN A 1 53.98 -19.21 21.99
N VAL A 2 53.73 -20.06 23.00
CA VAL A 2 52.38 -20.43 23.45
C VAL A 2 51.55 -19.19 23.85
N THR A 3 52.17 -18.22 24.51
CA THR A 3 51.49 -16.98 24.93
C THR A 3 50.97 -16.17 23.74
N LYS A 4 51.74 -16.07 22.64
CA LYS A 4 51.27 -15.38 21.43
C LYS A 4 50.13 -16.13 20.77
N ALA A 5 50.18 -17.45 20.68
CA ALA A 5 49.13 -18.28 20.12
C ALA A 5 47.86 -18.15 20.98
N LEU A 6 47.94 -18.17 22.28
CA LEU A 6 46.80 -17.94 23.17
C LEU A 6 46.19 -16.55 23.00
N SER A 7 47.01 -15.48 22.86
CA SER A 7 46.49 -14.13 22.64
C SER A 7 45.68 -13.98 21.36
N VAL A 8 46.05 -14.74 20.31
CA VAL A 8 45.31 -14.78 19.02
C VAL A 8 44.04 -15.61 19.17
N LEU A 9 44.11 -16.77 19.82
CA LEU A 9 42.96 -17.67 20.03
C LEU A 9 41.85 -17.07 20.90
N MET A 10 42.17 -16.09 21.76
CA MET A 10 41.19 -15.40 22.61
C MET A 10 40.34 -14.38 21.84
N VAL A 11 40.62 -14.12 20.57
CA VAL A 11 39.84 -13.19 19.73
C VAL A 11 38.97 -13.97 18.80
N ASP A 12 37.64 -13.91 19.02
CA ASP A 12 36.64 -14.57 18.17
C ASP A 12 35.78 -13.54 17.45
N PHE A 13 35.81 -13.57 16.11
CA PHE A 13 34.97 -12.69 15.29
C PHE A 13 33.50 -13.08 15.36
N SER A 14 33.21 -14.38 15.53
CA SER A 14 31.85 -14.90 15.39
C SER A 14 30.96 -14.52 16.57
N CYS A 15 31.48 -14.46 17.79
CA CYS A 15 30.70 -14.12 18.98
C CYS A 15 30.10 -12.72 18.89
N ALA A 16 30.88 -11.71 18.52
CA ALA A 16 30.42 -10.33 18.42
C ALA A 16 29.38 -10.17 17.28
N LEU A 17 29.57 -10.83 16.14
CA LEU A 17 28.63 -10.79 15.01
C LEU A 17 27.32 -11.49 15.35
N LYS A 18 27.40 -12.72 15.88
CA LYS A 18 26.20 -13.51 16.28
C LYS A 18 25.34 -12.80 17.33
N LEU A 19 25.91 -11.92 18.13
CA LEU A 19 25.19 -11.19 19.17
C LEU A 19 24.66 -9.85 18.65
N SER A 20 25.49 -9.04 17.98
CA SER A 20 25.14 -7.67 17.62
C SER A 20 24.12 -7.58 16.47
N MET A 21 24.12 -8.53 15.51
CA MET A 21 23.17 -8.51 14.40
C MET A 21 21.74 -8.78 14.85
N PRO A 22 21.42 -9.90 15.56
CA PRO A 22 20.07 -10.14 16.04
C PRO A 22 19.55 -9.03 16.97
N ILE A 23 20.42 -8.45 17.80
CA ILE A 23 20.02 -7.33 18.68
C ILE A 23 19.65 -6.10 17.85
N SER A 24 20.40 -5.78 16.79
CA SER A 24 20.05 -4.67 15.89
C SER A 24 18.71 -4.88 15.21
N VAL A 25 18.44 -6.11 14.73
CA VAL A 25 17.18 -6.48 14.09
C VAL A 25 16.01 -6.39 15.07
N LEU A 26 16.15 -6.93 16.27
CA LEU A 26 15.12 -6.84 17.32
C LEU A 26 14.84 -5.40 17.73
N SER A 27 15.88 -4.56 17.82
CA SER A 27 15.72 -3.12 18.09
C SER A 27 14.93 -2.44 16.98
N ALA A 28 15.24 -2.73 15.71
CA ALA A 28 14.51 -2.20 14.57
C ALA A 28 13.03 -2.65 14.55
N MET A 29 12.77 -3.93 14.83
CA MET A 29 11.39 -4.44 14.87
C MET A 29 10.59 -3.79 16.00
N ARG A 30 11.21 -3.57 17.17
CA ARG A 30 10.59 -2.85 18.30
C ARG A 30 10.26 -1.40 17.92
N GLU A 31 11.20 -0.72 17.28
CA GLU A 31 11.03 0.66 16.82
C GLU A 31 9.93 0.75 15.74
N ALA A 32 9.91 -0.17 14.77
CA ALA A 32 8.83 -0.28 13.80
C ALA A 32 7.45 -0.42 14.47
N GLN A 33 7.37 -1.28 15.51
CA GLN A 33 6.14 -1.49 16.26
C GLN A 33 5.64 -0.22 16.97
N SER A 34 6.53 0.66 17.43
CA SER A 34 6.13 1.95 18.03
C SER A 34 5.49 2.91 17.04
N HIS A 35 5.72 2.71 15.73
CA HIS A 35 5.09 3.41 14.62
C HIS A 35 3.88 2.67 14.04
N GLY A 36 3.34 1.66 14.73
CA GLY A 36 2.23 0.86 14.22
C GLY A 36 2.59 -0.10 13.07
N ILE A 37 3.89 -0.33 12.85
CA ILE A 37 4.38 -1.22 11.79
C ILE A 37 4.71 -2.58 12.38
N THR A 38 4.02 -3.63 11.94
CA THR A 38 4.28 -5.01 12.35
C THR A 38 5.08 -5.74 11.27
N VAL A 39 6.26 -6.23 11.63
CA VAL A 39 7.17 -6.95 10.74
C VAL A 39 7.24 -8.42 11.14
N LYS A 40 6.93 -9.34 10.23
CA LYS A 40 6.95 -10.79 10.53
C LYS A 40 8.34 -11.39 10.72
N GLY A 41 9.37 -10.72 10.23
CA GLY A 41 10.75 -11.19 10.37
C GLY A 41 11.78 -10.19 9.89
N GLY A 42 12.96 -10.19 10.51
CA GLY A 42 14.05 -9.25 10.22
C GLY A 42 14.53 -9.27 8.77
N LYS A 43 14.41 -10.42 8.09
CA LYS A 43 14.75 -10.55 6.66
C LYS A 43 13.97 -9.58 5.76
N PHE A 44 12.74 -9.22 6.15
CA PHE A 44 11.91 -8.31 5.37
C PHE A 44 12.37 -6.84 5.51
N LEU A 45 12.96 -6.47 6.67
CA LEU A 45 13.61 -5.16 6.81
C LEU A 45 14.86 -5.06 5.93
N GLU A 46 15.64 -6.15 5.82
CA GLU A 46 16.79 -6.18 4.92
C GLU A 46 16.35 -6.11 3.46
N ALA A 47 15.35 -6.90 3.06
CA ALA A 47 14.77 -6.86 1.72
C ALA A 47 14.19 -5.48 1.39
N MET A 48 13.49 -4.84 2.34
CA MET A 48 12.98 -3.48 2.21
C MET A 48 14.10 -2.45 1.96
N ALA A 49 15.25 -2.60 2.64
CA ALA A 49 16.40 -1.72 2.41
C ALA A 49 17.02 -1.90 1.01
N GLU A 50 17.09 -3.14 0.53
CA GLU A 50 17.69 -3.50 -0.76
C GLU A 50 16.77 -3.26 -1.95
N ALA A 51 15.46 -3.12 -1.74
CA ALA A 51 14.49 -2.91 -2.80
C ALA A 51 14.73 -1.58 -3.52
N ASP A 52 14.64 -1.63 -4.84
CA ASP A 52 14.80 -0.52 -5.78
C ASP A 52 13.50 -0.14 -6.49
N THR A 53 12.51 -1.03 -6.48
CA THR A 53 11.21 -0.89 -7.13
C THR A 53 10.09 -1.03 -6.11
N ILE A 54 9.09 -0.15 -6.20
CA ILE A 54 7.87 -0.23 -5.39
C ILE A 54 6.65 -0.18 -6.30
N VAL A 55 5.71 -1.07 -6.07
CA VAL A 55 4.44 -1.19 -6.79
C VAL A 55 3.30 -0.91 -5.82
N PHE A 56 2.51 0.10 -6.12
CA PHE A 56 1.32 0.44 -5.38
C PHE A 56 0.07 -0.10 -6.07
N ASP A 57 -0.79 -0.79 -5.33
CA ASP A 57 -2.19 -0.80 -5.72
C ASP A 57 -2.79 0.60 -5.54
N LYS A 58 -3.72 1.02 -6.40
CA LYS A 58 -4.39 2.31 -6.25
C LYS A 58 -5.37 2.29 -5.08
N THR A 59 -6.30 1.35 -5.12
CA THR A 59 -7.48 1.33 -4.24
C THR A 59 -7.11 0.89 -2.82
N GLY A 60 -7.43 1.71 -1.82
CA GLY A 60 -7.10 1.40 -0.42
C GLY A 60 -5.63 1.63 -0.05
N THR A 61 -4.79 2.01 -1.00
CA THR A 61 -3.37 2.32 -0.78
C THR A 61 -3.07 3.78 -1.13
N ILE A 62 -3.09 4.15 -2.39
CA ILE A 62 -2.96 5.55 -2.84
C ILE A 62 -4.23 6.33 -2.52
N THR A 63 -5.38 5.65 -2.56
CA THR A 63 -6.68 6.20 -2.17
C THR A 63 -7.13 5.64 -0.82
N LYS A 64 -8.19 6.22 -0.26
CA LYS A 64 -8.73 5.82 1.05
C LYS A 64 -9.66 4.60 1.00
N ALA A 65 -9.95 4.05 -0.19
CA ALA A 65 -11.00 3.05 -0.43
C ALA A 65 -12.36 3.49 0.16
N GLN A 66 -12.62 4.78 0.18
CA GLN A 66 -13.85 5.39 0.61
C GLN A 66 -14.43 6.20 -0.55
N PRO A 67 -15.02 5.54 -1.55
CA PRO A 67 -15.62 6.24 -2.67
C PRO A 67 -16.70 7.20 -2.17
N VAL A 68 -16.75 8.37 -2.80
CA VAL A 68 -17.74 9.41 -2.52
C VAL A 68 -18.39 9.85 -3.81
N VAL A 69 -19.68 10.18 -3.73
CA VAL A 69 -20.38 10.81 -4.86
C VAL A 69 -19.85 12.23 -5.01
N SER A 70 -19.21 12.50 -6.14
CA SER A 70 -18.67 13.83 -6.46
C SER A 70 -19.71 14.71 -7.15
N ASP A 71 -20.58 14.11 -7.98
CA ASP A 71 -21.62 14.83 -8.70
C ASP A 71 -22.76 13.90 -9.09
N VAL A 72 -23.95 14.48 -9.33
CA VAL A 72 -25.13 13.80 -9.89
C VAL A 72 -25.61 14.62 -11.08
N ILE A 73 -25.38 14.10 -12.27
CA ILE A 73 -25.65 14.78 -13.52
C ILE A 73 -27.01 14.32 -14.04
N SER A 74 -28.00 15.22 -14.10
CA SER A 74 -29.34 14.94 -14.60
C SER A 74 -29.41 15.00 -16.13
N PHE A 75 -30.01 13.98 -16.71
CA PHE A 75 -30.32 13.87 -18.16
C PHE A 75 -31.81 14.10 -18.47
N CYS A 76 -32.62 14.37 -17.44
CA CYS A 76 -34.05 14.68 -17.55
C CYS A 76 -34.37 16.00 -16.85
N ASP A 77 -35.65 16.32 -16.66
CA ASP A 77 -36.10 17.54 -15.99
C ASP A 77 -36.20 17.40 -14.46
N GLU A 78 -35.84 16.22 -13.91
CA GLU A 78 -35.86 15.96 -12.47
C GLU A 78 -34.61 16.51 -11.81
N GLU A 79 -34.77 16.98 -10.57
CA GLU A 79 -33.67 17.50 -9.75
C GLU A 79 -32.67 16.40 -9.38
N PRO A 80 -31.35 16.68 -9.37
CA PRO A 80 -30.31 15.71 -9.04
C PRO A 80 -30.54 15.00 -7.71
N ASP A 81 -31.10 15.66 -6.71
CA ASP A 81 -31.34 15.08 -5.39
C ASP A 81 -32.46 14.02 -5.41
N GLU A 82 -33.50 14.18 -6.24
CA GLU A 82 -34.53 13.14 -6.42
C GLU A 82 -33.96 11.91 -7.15
N LEU A 83 -33.10 12.12 -8.14
CA LEU A 83 -32.41 11.04 -8.85
C LEU A 83 -31.43 10.30 -7.94
N LEU A 84 -30.70 11.01 -7.07
CA LEU A 84 -29.84 10.43 -6.04
C LEU A 84 -30.63 9.59 -5.03
N LYS A 85 -31.82 10.06 -4.64
CA LYS A 85 -32.73 9.34 -3.75
C LYS A 85 -33.21 8.03 -4.36
N ILE A 86 -33.57 8.03 -5.65
CA ILE A 86 -33.95 6.80 -6.38
C ILE A 86 -32.76 5.83 -6.43
N ALA A 87 -31.56 6.32 -6.76
CA ALA A 87 -30.36 5.51 -6.81
C ALA A 87 -30.02 4.90 -5.42
N ALA A 88 -30.10 5.69 -4.37
CA ALA A 88 -29.83 5.22 -3.01
C ALA A 88 -30.83 4.14 -2.56
N CYS A 89 -32.10 4.28 -2.92
CA CYS A 89 -33.13 3.30 -2.63
C CYS A 89 -32.84 1.93 -3.26
N LEU A 90 -32.31 1.91 -4.49
CA LEU A 90 -31.92 0.68 -5.17
C LEU A 90 -30.62 0.08 -4.60
N GLU A 91 -29.65 0.92 -4.26
CA GLU A 91 -28.31 0.51 -3.81
C GLU A 91 -28.27 0.12 -2.33
N GLU A 92 -29.26 0.49 -1.51
CA GLU A 92 -29.28 0.22 -0.05
C GLU A 92 -29.13 -1.26 0.30
N HIS A 93 -29.65 -2.13 -0.55
CA HIS A 93 -29.63 -3.58 -0.32
C HIS A 93 -28.32 -4.26 -0.72
N PHE A 94 -27.37 -3.53 -1.28
CA PHE A 94 -26.13 -4.10 -1.82
C PHE A 94 -24.87 -3.56 -1.13
N PRO A 95 -24.10 -4.42 -0.48
CA PRO A 95 -22.99 -4.00 0.39
C PRO A 95 -21.66 -3.74 -0.34
N HIS A 96 -21.66 -3.29 -1.60
CA HIS A 96 -20.42 -2.91 -2.27
C HIS A 96 -20.06 -1.43 -2.04
N SER A 97 -18.80 -1.06 -2.28
CA SER A 97 -18.24 0.26 -1.91
C SER A 97 -18.94 1.43 -2.60
N MET A 98 -19.28 1.29 -3.90
CA MET A 98 -19.96 2.33 -4.66
C MET A 98 -21.41 2.51 -4.20
N ALA A 99 -22.13 1.41 -3.90
CA ALA A 99 -23.47 1.46 -3.32
C ALA A 99 -23.49 2.24 -2.00
N LYS A 100 -22.52 1.92 -1.11
CA LYS A 100 -22.37 2.64 0.16
C LYS A 100 -22.13 4.13 -0.03
N ALA A 101 -21.37 4.51 -1.07
CA ALA A 101 -21.13 5.92 -1.40
C ALA A 101 -22.40 6.65 -1.79
N VAL A 102 -23.24 6.02 -2.63
CA VAL A 102 -24.54 6.57 -3.09
C VAL A 102 -25.50 6.73 -1.91
N VAL A 103 -25.65 5.67 -1.10
CA VAL A 103 -26.52 5.70 0.09
C VAL A 103 -26.05 6.74 1.10
N ARG A 104 -24.74 6.82 1.36
CA ARG A 104 -24.18 7.82 2.27
C ARG A 104 -24.42 9.25 1.77
N ALA A 105 -24.21 9.50 0.47
CA ALA A 105 -24.44 10.83 -0.11
C ALA A 105 -25.90 11.27 0.01
N ALA A 106 -26.86 10.35 -0.14
CA ALA A 106 -28.27 10.63 0.08
C ALA A 106 -28.57 10.91 1.57
N MET A 107 -28.00 10.14 2.50
CA MET A 107 -28.14 10.36 3.94
C MET A 107 -27.57 11.70 4.39
N ASP A 108 -26.37 12.06 3.92
CA ASP A 108 -25.69 13.31 4.27
C ASP A 108 -26.50 14.55 3.81
N LYS A 109 -27.26 14.41 2.72
CA LYS A 109 -28.20 15.43 2.23
C LYS A 109 -29.57 15.38 2.91
N GLY A 110 -29.80 14.44 3.83
CA GLY A 110 -31.09 14.26 4.52
C GLY A 110 -32.22 13.76 3.62
N LEU A 111 -31.87 13.09 2.51
CA LEU A 111 -32.86 12.55 1.58
C LEU A 111 -33.42 11.24 2.15
N VAL A 112 -34.59 11.35 2.82
CA VAL A 112 -35.31 10.18 3.31
C VAL A 112 -36.07 9.55 2.15
N HIS A 113 -35.93 8.26 1.95
CA HIS A 113 -36.76 7.50 1.01
C HIS A 113 -37.62 6.49 1.77
N GLU A 114 -38.84 6.33 1.30
CA GLU A 114 -39.68 5.20 1.70
C GLU A 114 -39.39 4.05 0.75
N GLU A 115 -39.39 2.80 1.22
CA GLU A 115 -39.24 1.62 0.40
C GLU A 115 -40.43 1.50 -0.58
N ASN A 116 -40.34 2.12 -1.74
CA ASN A 116 -41.39 2.16 -2.76
C ASN A 116 -41.09 1.29 -3.99
N HIS A 117 -40.12 0.37 -3.89
CA HIS A 117 -39.77 -0.51 -4.98
C HIS A 117 -40.32 -1.94 -4.82
N SER A 118 -40.59 -2.62 -5.92
CA SER A 118 -40.85 -4.05 -5.96
C SER A 118 -39.54 -4.84 -5.71
N LYS A 119 -39.64 -6.16 -5.75
CA LYS A 119 -38.46 -7.05 -5.59
C LYS A 119 -37.29 -6.58 -6.48
N VAL A 120 -36.16 -6.27 -5.85
CA VAL A 120 -34.92 -5.87 -6.51
C VAL A 120 -34.25 -7.12 -7.08
N GLU A 121 -33.92 -7.12 -8.36
CA GLU A 121 -33.15 -8.18 -9.00
C GLU A 121 -31.70 -7.69 -9.19
N TYR A 122 -30.79 -8.38 -8.53
CA TYR A 122 -29.36 -8.12 -8.67
C TYR A 122 -28.75 -8.98 -9.77
N ILE A 123 -28.09 -8.34 -10.73
CA ILE A 123 -27.33 -9.00 -11.78
C ILE A 123 -25.86 -8.91 -11.42
N VAL A 124 -25.28 -10.06 -11.01
CA VAL A 124 -23.91 -10.16 -10.47
C VAL A 124 -22.92 -9.47 -11.38
N ALA A 125 -22.10 -8.58 -10.79
CA ALA A 125 -21.04 -7.80 -11.44
C ALA A 125 -21.46 -6.76 -12.50
N HIS A 126 -22.78 -6.58 -12.78
CA HIS A 126 -23.24 -5.68 -13.84
C HIS A 126 -24.08 -4.52 -13.30
N GLY A 127 -25.07 -4.79 -12.45
CA GLY A 127 -25.96 -3.74 -11.95
C GLY A 127 -27.20 -4.27 -11.25
N ILE A 128 -28.15 -3.37 -11.04
CA ILE A 128 -29.40 -3.60 -10.33
C ILE A 128 -30.58 -3.26 -11.24
N SER A 129 -31.58 -4.13 -11.27
CA SER A 129 -32.86 -3.89 -11.92
C SER A 129 -34.01 -4.01 -10.94
N SER A 130 -34.93 -3.07 -10.96
CA SER A 130 -36.15 -3.08 -10.13
C SER A 130 -37.31 -2.36 -10.82
N ARG A 131 -38.46 -2.30 -10.16
CA ARG A 131 -39.61 -1.51 -10.61
C ARG A 131 -40.04 -0.55 -9.51
N ILE A 132 -40.18 0.71 -9.87
CA ILE A 132 -40.70 1.77 -9.02
C ILE A 132 -41.94 2.34 -9.71
N GLN A 133 -43.10 2.29 -9.08
CA GLN A 133 -44.40 2.77 -9.63
C GLN A 133 -44.66 2.22 -11.06
N ASP A 134 -44.48 0.90 -11.24
CA ASP A 134 -44.62 0.16 -12.51
C ASP A 134 -43.59 0.50 -13.60
N LYS A 135 -42.68 1.46 -13.41
CA LYS A 135 -41.57 1.76 -14.32
C LYS A 135 -40.38 0.87 -14.03
N LYS A 136 -39.72 0.36 -15.07
CA LYS A 136 -38.48 -0.38 -14.95
C LYS A 136 -37.35 0.60 -14.65
N VAL A 137 -36.68 0.42 -13.52
CA VAL A 137 -35.53 1.24 -13.10
C VAL A 137 -34.29 0.37 -13.00
N ILE A 138 -33.21 0.80 -13.62
CA ILE A 138 -31.94 0.11 -13.61
C ILE A 138 -30.84 1.08 -13.21
N ILE A 139 -29.85 0.57 -12.46
CA ILE A 139 -28.63 1.29 -12.12
C ILE A 139 -27.44 0.35 -12.26
N GLY A 140 -26.34 0.81 -12.85
CA GLY A 140 -25.16 -0.03 -13.02
C GLY A 140 -24.07 0.59 -13.90
N SER A 141 -23.18 -0.29 -14.37
CA SER A 141 -22.06 0.08 -15.23
C SER A 141 -22.54 0.49 -16.65
N TYR A 142 -21.62 1.10 -17.42
CA TYR A 142 -21.87 1.42 -18.83
C TYR A 142 -22.31 0.18 -19.63
N HIS A 143 -21.55 -0.92 -19.50
CA HIS A 143 -21.85 -2.18 -20.17
C HIS A 143 -23.27 -2.67 -19.86
N PHE A 144 -23.64 -2.69 -18.58
CA PHE A 144 -24.97 -3.15 -18.18
C PHE A 144 -26.09 -2.28 -18.73
N VAL A 145 -25.99 -0.95 -18.63
CA VAL A 145 -27.07 -0.04 -19.02
C VAL A 145 -27.18 0.08 -20.55
N PHE A 146 -26.07 0.17 -21.27
CA PHE A 146 -26.11 0.45 -22.72
C PHE A 146 -25.92 -0.77 -23.60
N GLU A 147 -25.20 -1.81 -23.16
CA GLU A 147 -24.97 -3.00 -23.99
C GLU A 147 -25.94 -4.13 -23.64
N ASP A 148 -26.13 -4.44 -22.36
CA ASP A 148 -27.06 -5.52 -21.97
C ASP A 148 -28.51 -5.07 -22.01
N GLU A 149 -28.85 -3.93 -21.40
CA GLU A 149 -30.22 -3.40 -21.29
C GLU A 149 -30.61 -2.46 -22.44
N GLN A 150 -29.66 -2.11 -23.33
CA GLN A 150 -29.85 -1.32 -24.54
C GLN A 150 -30.57 0.03 -24.30
N CYS A 151 -30.29 0.67 -23.18
CA CYS A 151 -30.83 1.99 -22.88
C CYS A 151 -30.26 3.05 -23.82
N VAL A 152 -31.03 4.12 -24.00
CA VAL A 152 -30.67 5.21 -24.87
C VAL A 152 -30.39 6.50 -24.11
N ILE A 153 -29.52 7.33 -24.65
CA ILE A 153 -29.30 8.70 -24.18
C ILE A 153 -30.44 9.56 -24.69
N PRO A 154 -31.05 10.44 -23.85
CA PRO A 154 -32.09 11.34 -24.29
C PRO A 154 -31.62 12.25 -25.41
N GLN A 155 -32.49 12.49 -26.41
CA GLN A 155 -32.19 13.34 -27.57
C GLN A 155 -31.76 14.76 -27.13
N GLY A 156 -30.64 15.23 -27.64
CA GLY A 156 -30.04 16.55 -27.30
C GLY A 156 -29.21 16.58 -26.03
N LYS A 157 -28.92 15.43 -25.43
CA LYS A 157 -28.04 15.29 -24.26
C LYS A 157 -26.71 14.56 -24.58
N GLU A 158 -26.47 14.29 -25.87
CA GLU A 158 -25.27 13.57 -26.31
C GLU A 158 -23.98 14.34 -25.95
N GLU A 159 -23.95 15.66 -26.16
CA GLU A 159 -22.80 16.51 -25.81
C GLU A 159 -22.54 16.49 -24.28
N LEU A 160 -23.60 16.50 -23.47
CA LEU A 160 -23.49 16.39 -22.01
C LEU A 160 -22.88 15.06 -21.60
N PHE A 161 -23.30 13.97 -22.27
CA PHE A 161 -22.77 12.64 -22.03
C PHE A 161 -21.28 12.52 -22.40
N GLU A 162 -20.88 13.08 -23.54
CA GLU A 162 -19.47 13.11 -23.96
C GLU A 162 -18.60 13.98 -23.06
N SER A 163 -19.18 14.99 -22.40
CA SER A 163 -18.47 15.87 -21.47
C SER A 163 -18.26 15.29 -20.08
N LEU A 164 -18.77 14.09 -19.81
CA LEU A 164 -18.58 13.45 -18.49
C LEU A 164 -17.10 13.29 -18.16
N SER A 165 -16.77 13.61 -16.91
CA SER A 165 -15.39 13.57 -16.44
C SER A 165 -14.83 12.15 -16.48
N GLY A 166 -13.74 11.92 -17.19
CA GLY A 166 -13.05 10.63 -17.19
C GLY A 166 -12.26 10.35 -15.90
N GLU A 167 -12.27 11.28 -14.94
CA GLU A 167 -11.58 11.11 -13.65
C GLU A 167 -12.44 10.32 -12.65
N CYS A 168 -13.73 10.16 -12.91
CA CYS A 168 -14.70 9.53 -12.04
C CYS A 168 -15.15 8.17 -12.57
N SER A 169 -15.45 7.26 -11.68
CA SER A 169 -16.26 6.09 -12.00
C SER A 169 -17.73 6.53 -12.11
N HIS A 170 -18.44 5.99 -13.08
CA HIS A 170 -19.84 6.38 -13.32
C HIS A 170 -20.78 5.23 -13.02
N LEU A 171 -21.86 5.52 -12.29
CA LEU A 171 -23.05 4.70 -12.21
C LEU A 171 -24.15 5.37 -13.05
N TYR A 172 -24.74 4.59 -13.96
CA TYR A 172 -25.76 5.05 -14.90
C TYR A 172 -27.12 4.62 -14.37
N LEU A 173 -28.04 5.59 -14.18
CA LEU A 173 -29.41 5.36 -13.77
C LEU A 173 -30.31 5.55 -14.99
N ALA A 174 -31.10 4.53 -15.33
CA ALA A 174 -32.06 4.61 -16.42
C ALA A 174 -33.46 4.18 -15.98
N ILE A 175 -34.49 4.81 -16.55
CA ILE A 175 -35.90 4.53 -16.29
C ILE A 175 -36.57 4.24 -17.66
N ASP A 176 -37.28 3.11 -17.71
CA ASP A 176 -37.98 2.64 -18.94
C ASP A 176 -37.09 2.68 -20.18
N GLY A 177 -35.81 2.31 -20.05
CA GLY A 177 -34.86 2.23 -21.16
C GLY A 177 -34.23 3.56 -21.57
N VAL A 178 -34.42 4.64 -20.81
CA VAL A 178 -33.83 5.96 -21.09
C VAL A 178 -32.96 6.39 -19.92
N LEU A 179 -31.74 6.87 -20.22
CA LEU A 179 -30.83 7.42 -19.22
C LEU A 179 -31.43 8.67 -18.57
N VAL A 180 -31.51 8.68 -17.22
CA VAL A 180 -32.04 9.81 -16.46
C VAL A 180 -31.00 10.49 -15.61
N ALA A 181 -29.97 9.75 -15.15
CA ALA A 181 -28.87 10.34 -14.40
C ALA A 181 -27.56 9.57 -14.59
N VAL A 182 -26.46 10.29 -14.39
CA VAL A 182 -25.13 9.71 -14.19
C VAL A 182 -24.63 10.17 -12.83
N ILE A 183 -24.31 9.21 -11.97
CA ILE A 183 -23.72 9.48 -10.65
C ILE A 183 -22.22 9.30 -10.77
N ALA A 184 -21.49 10.40 -10.64
CA ALA A 184 -20.04 10.41 -10.67
C ALA A 184 -19.51 10.08 -9.28
N ILE A 185 -18.66 9.05 -9.20
CA ILE A 185 -18.08 8.56 -7.96
C ILE A 185 -16.57 8.65 -8.06
N THR A 186 -15.95 9.26 -7.07
CA THR A 186 -14.48 9.34 -6.94
C THR A 186 -14.02 8.62 -5.68
N ASP A 187 -12.85 7.99 -5.79
CA ASP A 187 -12.13 7.50 -4.61
C ASP A 187 -11.00 8.50 -4.31
N PRO A 188 -11.11 9.30 -3.23
CA PRO A 188 -10.19 10.40 -3.00
C PRO A 188 -8.75 9.91 -2.83
N ILE A 189 -7.83 10.53 -3.56
CA ILE A 189 -6.39 10.33 -3.37
C ILE A 189 -6.03 10.85 -1.97
N ARG A 190 -5.18 10.12 -1.24
CA ARG A 190 -4.64 10.56 0.04
C ARG A 190 -3.83 11.84 -0.15
N GLU A 191 -4.05 12.83 0.69
CA GLU A 191 -3.37 14.13 0.59
C GLU A 191 -1.85 14.00 0.69
N GLU A 192 -1.38 13.03 1.50
CA GLU A 192 0.02 12.73 1.72
C GLU A 192 0.69 11.94 0.58
N ALA A 193 -0.07 11.29 -0.32
CA ALA A 193 0.48 10.37 -1.33
C ALA A 193 1.57 10.98 -2.23
N PRO A 194 1.43 12.19 -2.78
CA PRO A 194 2.49 12.79 -3.60
C PRO A 194 3.77 13.05 -2.81
N GLN A 195 3.64 13.47 -1.54
CA GLN A 195 4.77 13.71 -0.66
C GLN A 195 5.48 12.41 -0.32
N VAL A 196 4.73 11.35 0.01
CA VAL A 196 5.26 10.02 0.30
C VAL A 196 6.04 9.46 -0.88
N VAL A 197 5.51 9.54 -2.11
CA VAL A 197 6.20 9.11 -3.33
C VAL A 197 7.52 9.86 -3.50
N SER A 198 7.52 11.19 -3.31
CA SER A 198 8.74 11.99 -3.38
C SER A 198 9.78 11.59 -2.32
N MET A 199 9.33 11.31 -1.08
CA MET A 199 10.22 10.89 0.01
C MET A 199 10.78 9.48 -0.18
N LEU A 200 9.97 8.54 -0.66
CA LEU A 200 10.41 7.18 -0.98
C LEU A 200 11.51 7.18 -2.05
N ARG A 201 11.39 8.06 -3.05
CA ARG A 201 12.42 8.26 -4.08
C ARG A 201 13.74 8.75 -3.46
N LYS A 202 13.67 9.69 -2.50
CA LYS A 202 14.86 10.15 -1.74
C LYS A 202 15.46 9.07 -0.84
N CYS A 203 14.66 8.08 -0.42
CA CYS A 203 15.12 6.94 0.36
C CYS A 203 15.78 5.83 -0.48
N GLY A 204 15.91 6.01 -1.82
CA GLY A 204 16.66 5.12 -2.70
C GLY A 204 15.82 4.22 -3.60
N LEU A 205 14.49 4.42 -3.66
CA LEU A 205 13.65 3.74 -4.66
C LEU A 205 13.83 4.44 -6.02
N SER A 206 14.23 3.67 -7.03
CA SER A 206 14.52 4.16 -8.37
C SER A 206 13.32 4.08 -9.31
N LYS A 207 12.35 3.21 -8.99
CA LYS A 207 11.16 2.96 -9.79
C LYS A 207 9.93 2.87 -8.90
N ILE A 208 8.94 3.71 -9.17
CA ILE A 208 7.67 3.77 -8.45
C ILE A 208 6.54 3.55 -9.44
N VAL A 209 5.74 2.51 -9.23
CA VAL A 209 4.71 2.04 -10.16
C VAL A 209 3.36 2.04 -9.48
N MET A 210 2.32 2.40 -10.21
CA MET A 210 0.93 2.27 -9.77
C MET A 210 0.21 1.25 -10.65
N MET A 211 -0.58 0.37 -10.03
CA MET A 211 -1.46 -0.56 -10.72
C MET A 211 -2.91 -0.36 -10.28
N THR A 212 -3.84 -0.44 -11.23
CA THR A 212 -5.27 -0.27 -10.95
C THR A 212 -6.12 -1.05 -11.95
N GLY A 213 -7.29 -1.49 -11.49
CA GLY A 213 -8.35 -2.01 -12.37
C GLY A 213 -9.17 -0.93 -13.07
N ASP A 214 -8.90 0.36 -12.80
CA ASP A 214 -9.62 1.47 -13.43
C ASP A 214 -9.24 1.65 -14.90
N SER A 215 -10.04 2.46 -15.60
CA SER A 215 -9.78 2.86 -16.98
C SER A 215 -8.46 3.63 -17.13
N GLU A 216 -7.87 3.55 -18.30
CA GLU A 216 -6.64 4.26 -18.69
C GLU A 216 -6.69 5.75 -18.31
N ARG A 217 -7.80 6.42 -18.64
CA ARG A 217 -7.97 7.86 -18.38
C ARG A 217 -7.93 8.21 -16.89
N THR A 218 -8.55 7.37 -16.04
CA THR A 218 -8.53 7.57 -14.58
C THR A 218 -7.14 7.30 -14.02
N ALA A 219 -6.48 6.25 -14.49
CA ALA A 219 -5.14 5.87 -14.07
C ALA A 219 -4.10 6.96 -14.38
N GLU A 220 -4.15 7.52 -15.60
CA GLU A 220 -3.27 8.61 -16.05
C GLU A 220 -3.36 9.84 -15.12
N VAL A 221 -4.59 10.27 -14.81
CA VAL A 221 -4.81 11.45 -13.95
C VAL A 221 -4.27 11.22 -12.54
N VAL A 222 -4.53 10.04 -11.95
CA VAL A 222 -4.03 9.70 -10.61
C VAL A 222 -2.51 9.61 -10.62
N ALA A 223 -1.92 8.94 -11.61
CA ALA A 223 -0.48 8.79 -11.75
C ALA A 223 0.23 10.15 -11.85
N ALA A 224 -0.31 11.07 -12.65
CA ALA A 224 0.21 12.42 -12.78
C ALA A 224 0.12 13.23 -11.48
N LYS A 225 -0.99 13.12 -10.73
CA LYS A 225 -1.19 13.80 -9.44
C LYS A 225 -0.24 13.27 -8.36
N VAL A 226 0.00 11.97 -8.32
CA VAL A 226 0.83 11.31 -7.30
C VAL A 226 2.33 11.37 -7.65
N GLY A 227 2.66 11.42 -8.94
CA GLY A 227 4.03 11.53 -9.42
C GLY A 227 4.78 10.20 -9.48
N VAL A 228 4.08 9.11 -9.82
CA VAL A 228 4.69 7.79 -10.08
C VAL A 228 5.42 7.78 -11.43
N ASP A 229 6.34 6.81 -11.63
CA ASP A 229 7.14 6.72 -12.86
C ASP A 229 6.39 5.98 -13.98
N GLU A 230 5.63 4.95 -13.61
CA GLU A 230 4.84 4.15 -14.53
C GLU A 230 3.49 3.85 -13.90
N TYR A 231 2.47 3.66 -14.72
CA TYR A 231 1.17 3.16 -14.28
C TYR A 231 0.63 2.12 -15.25
N TYR A 232 -0.21 1.23 -14.73
CA TYR A 232 -0.92 0.20 -15.49
C TYR A 232 -2.39 0.25 -15.10
N SER A 233 -3.24 0.41 -16.12
CA SER A 233 -4.70 0.44 -16.04
C SER A 233 -5.31 -0.92 -16.39
N GLU A 234 -6.56 -1.12 -16.01
CA GLU A 234 -7.34 -2.32 -16.35
C GLU A 234 -6.66 -3.64 -15.97
N VAL A 235 -5.83 -3.60 -14.89
CA VAL A 235 -5.01 -4.72 -14.43
C VAL A 235 -5.86 -5.69 -13.60
N LEU A 236 -5.83 -6.96 -13.95
CA LEU A 236 -6.42 -8.02 -13.15
C LEU A 236 -5.47 -8.42 -12.00
N PRO A 237 -5.97 -9.02 -10.90
CA PRO A 237 -5.14 -9.47 -9.78
C PRO A 237 -3.98 -10.39 -10.19
N GLU A 238 -4.19 -11.26 -11.18
CA GLU A 238 -3.18 -12.18 -11.72
C GLU A 238 -2.06 -11.46 -12.47
N ASP A 239 -2.37 -10.35 -13.14
CA ASP A 239 -1.40 -9.57 -13.91
C ASP A 239 -0.41 -8.84 -12.98
N LYS A 240 -0.86 -8.45 -11.78
CA LYS A 240 0.01 -7.82 -10.77
C LYS A 240 1.13 -8.75 -10.33
N ALA A 241 0.83 -10.03 -10.09
CA ALA A 241 1.84 -11.04 -9.76
C ALA A 241 2.81 -11.27 -10.92
N SER A 242 2.28 -11.38 -12.15
CA SER A 242 3.09 -11.55 -13.37
C SER A 242 4.05 -10.37 -13.61
N TYR A 243 3.62 -9.15 -13.26
CA TYR A 243 4.48 -7.97 -13.32
C TYR A 243 5.64 -8.07 -12.32
N VAL A 244 5.37 -8.46 -11.07
CA VAL A 244 6.43 -8.67 -10.06
C VAL A 244 7.46 -9.69 -10.54
N GLU A 245 7.01 -10.81 -11.10
CA GLU A 245 7.91 -11.83 -11.66
C GLU A 245 8.77 -11.30 -12.81
N LYS A 246 8.20 -10.45 -13.67
CA LYS A 246 8.93 -9.79 -14.76
C LYS A 246 10.01 -8.85 -14.23
N GLU A 247 9.74 -8.08 -13.19
CA GLU A 247 10.74 -7.21 -12.57
C GLU A 247 11.86 -8.04 -11.91
N HIS A 248 11.54 -9.18 -11.29
CA HIS A 248 12.55 -10.12 -10.77
C HIS A 248 13.44 -10.68 -11.89
N GLN A 249 12.88 -11.03 -13.04
CA GLN A 249 13.66 -11.49 -14.19
C GLN A 249 14.60 -10.38 -14.73
N ALA A 250 14.22 -9.11 -14.54
CA ALA A 250 15.08 -7.97 -14.84
C ALA A 250 16.14 -7.68 -13.75
N GLY A 251 16.18 -8.50 -12.69
CA GLY A 251 17.14 -8.38 -11.59
C GLY A 251 16.78 -7.33 -10.55
N ARG A 252 15.54 -6.88 -10.51
CA ARG A 252 15.05 -5.87 -9.56
C ARG A 252 14.49 -6.53 -8.30
N LYS A 253 14.53 -5.79 -7.18
CA LYS A 253 13.90 -6.16 -5.93
C LYS A 253 12.65 -5.31 -5.71
N VAL A 254 11.53 -5.98 -5.53
CA VAL A 254 10.20 -5.40 -5.59
C VAL A 254 9.53 -5.38 -4.22
N ILE A 255 9.03 -4.21 -3.83
CA ILE A 255 8.04 -4.04 -2.76
C ILE A 255 6.67 -3.97 -3.42
N MET A 256 5.73 -4.78 -2.99
CA MET A 256 4.31 -4.68 -3.37
C MET A 256 3.48 -4.17 -2.21
N ILE A 257 2.64 -3.18 -2.47
CA ILE A 257 1.73 -2.61 -1.46
C ILE A 257 0.30 -2.72 -1.95
N GLY A 258 -0.58 -3.24 -1.10
CA GLY A 258 -1.99 -3.40 -1.39
C GLY A 258 -2.87 -3.54 -0.15
N ASP A 259 -4.17 -3.74 -0.35
CA ASP A 259 -5.16 -3.94 0.72
C ASP A 259 -5.16 -5.36 1.30
N GLY A 260 -4.47 -6.28 0.67
CA GLY A 260 -4.25 -7.66 1.10
C GLY A 260 -5.33 -8.67 0.69
N VAL A 261 -6.50 -8.25 0.24
CA VAL A 261 -7.57 -9.17 -0.15
C VAL A 261 -7.43 -9.56 -1.64
N ASN A 262 -7.39 -8.56 -2.51
CA ASN A 262 -7.32 -8.76 -3.95
C ASN A 262 -5.88 -8.94 -4.45
N ASP A 263 -4.91 -8.44 -3.69
CA ASP A 263 -3.49 -8.40 -4.08
C ASP A 263 -2.65 -9.56 -3.52
N SER A 264 -3.29 -10.53 -2.86
CA SER A 264 -2.62 -11.66 -2.21
C SER A 264 -1.57 -12.36 -3.07
N PRO A 265 -1.83 -12.67 -4.37
CA PRO A 265 -0.82 -13.30 -5.22
C PRO A 265 0.40 -12.39 -5.46
N ALA A 266 0.18 -11.09 -5.68
CA ALA A 266 1.25 -10.12 -5.92
C ALA A 266 2.06 -9.83 -4.66
N LEU A 267 1.40 -9.70 -3.49
CA LEU A 267 2.05 -9.54 -2.19
C LEU A 267 2.98 -10.72 -1.87
N SER A 268 2.52 -11.94 -2.18
CA SER A 268 3.31 -13.17 -1.95
C SER A 268 4.45 -13.34 -2.96
N ALA A 269 4.33 -12.80 -4.17
CA ALA A 269 5.35 -12.88 -5.21
C ALA A 269 6.49 -11.88 -5.01
N ALA A 270 6.24 -10.76 -4.32
CA ALA A 270 7.22 -9.70 -4.09
C ALA A 270 8.32 -10.11 -3.09
N ASP A 271 9.47 -9.41 -3.10
CA ASP A 271 10.50 -9.56 -2.06
C ASP A 271 9.99 -9.09 -0.69
N VAL A 272 9.09 -8.10 -0.69
CA VAL A 272 8.37 -7.62 0.50
C VAL A 272 6.94 -7.29 0.12
N GLY A 273 5.98 -8.03 0.66
CA GLY A 273 4.57 -7.70 0.60
C GLY A 273 4.14 -6.87 1.80
N ILE A 274 3.57 -5.69 1.56
CA ILE A 274 3.11 -4.76 2.60
C ILE A 274 1.61 -4.57 2.47
N ALA A 275 0.87 -4.79 3.57
CA ALA A 275 -0.53 -4.45 3.65
C ALA A 275 -0.74 -3.21 4.52
N ILE A 276 -1.53 -2.27 3.99
CA ILE A 276 -2.04 -1.11 4.74
C ILE A 276 -3.48 -1.43 5.08
N CYS A 277 -3.80 -1.63 6.35
CA CYS A 277 -5.15 -2.03 6.72
C CYS A 277 -5.55 -1.62 8.14
N ASP A 278 -6.76 -1.08 8.22
CA ASP A 278 -7.51 -0.94 9.46
C ASP A 278 -8.26 -2.26 9.77
N GLY A 279 -7.50 -3.27 10.27
CA GLY A 279 -8.13 -4.41 10.93
C GLY A 279 -8.52 -5.63 10.10
N ALA A 280 -8.26 -5.69 8.79
CA ALA A 280 -8.53 -6.89 8.00
C ALA A 280 -7.59 -8.03 8.40
N GLU A 281 -8.13 -9.04 9.09
CA GLU A 281 -7.38 -10.18 9.62
C GLU A 281 -6.63 -10.94 8.51
N MET A 282 -7.24 -11.06 7.35
CA MET A 282 -6.71 -11.77 6.18
C MET A 282 -5.48 -11.07 5.57
N ALA A 283 -5.44 -9.74 5.56
CA ALA A 283 -4.30 -8.98 5.09
C ALA A 283 -3.07 -9.19 5.98
N ARG A 284 -3.29 -9.32 7.30
CA ARG A 284 -2.22 -9.62 8.27
C ARG A 284 -1.62 -11.01 8.09
N GLU A 285 -2.39 -11.99 7.61
CA GLU A 285 -1.86 -13.33 7.36
C GLU A 285 -0.96 -13.41 6.13
N ILE A 286 -1.26 -12.65 5.09
CA ILE A 286 -0.59 -12.77 3.78
C ILE A 286 0.63 -11.88 3.70
N ALA A 287 0.52 -10.61 4.11
CA ALA A 287 1.61 -9.65 4.01
C ALA A 287 2.78 -9.96 4.96
N ASP A 288 3.98 -9.66 4.53
CA ASP A 288 5.22 -9.78 5.33
C ASP A 288 5.35 -8.67 6.35
N ILE A 289 4.84 -7.50 6.01
CA ILE A 289 4.79 -6.31 6.85
C ILE A 289 3.37 -5.75 6.81
N THR A 290 2.85 -5.34 7.95
CA THR A 290 1.54 -4.71 8.06
C THR A 290 1.71 -3.33 8.71
N ILE A 291 1.12 -2.32 8.10
CA ILE A 291 1.04 -0.97 8.63
C ILE A 291 -0.38 -0.79 9.18
N ALA A 292 -0.48 -0.55 10.48
CA ALA A 292 -1.76 -0.30 11.15
C ALA A 292 -2.16 1.18 10.96
N GLY A 293 -3.46 1.41 10.76
CA GLY A 293 -3.98 2.75 10.56
C GLY A 293 -3.96 3.22 9.12
N ASP A 294 -4.39 4.45 8.94
CA ASP A 294 -4.64 5.08 7.64
C ASP A 294 -3.52 6.06 7.24
N ASN A 295 -2.26 5.76 7.64
CA ASN A 295 -1.13 6.65 7.42
C ASN A 295 -0.12 6.07 6.44
N LEU A 296 -0.11 6.61 5.21
CA LEU A 296 0.83 6.22 4.16
C LEU A 296 2.29 6.67 4.46
N GLU A 297 2.48 7.69 5.32
CA GLU A 297 3.82 8.21 5.68
C GLU A 297 4.68 7.17 6.39
N GLU A 298 4.05 6.19 7.07
CA GLU A 298 4.76 5.10 7.75
C GLU A 298 5.56 4.20 6.80
N LEU A 299 5.25 4.21 5.50
CA LEU A 299 6.10 3.57 4.49
C LEU A 299 7.47 4.23 4.39
N VAL A 300 7.52 5.55 4.51
CA VAL A 300 8.78 6.30 4.50
C VAL A 300 9.57 5.99 5.77
N THR A 301 8.89 5.98 6.92
CA THR A 301 9.47 5.59 8.21
C THR A 301 10.06 4.18 8.12
N LEU A 302 9.31 3.22 7.59
CA LEU A 302 9.76 1.83 7.38
C LEU A 302 11.00 1.75 6.49
N LYS A 303 11.01 2.47 5.35
CA LYS A 303 12.15 2.48 4.42
C LYS A 303 13.40 3.11 5.06
N ARG A 304 13.24 4.22 5.77
CA ARG A 304 14.33 4.88 6.53
C ARG A 304 14.88 3.96 7.62
N LEU A 305 14.00 3.33 8.40
CA LEU A 305 14.37 2.38 9.46
C LEU A 305 15.15 1.19 8.88
N SER A 306 14.69 0.62 7.77
CA SER A 306 15.34 -0.49 7.08
C SER A 306 16.74 -0.10 6.57
N ASN A 307 16.86 1.06 5.94
CA ASN A 307 18.15 1.60 5.49
C ASN A 307 19.11 1.84 6.68
N ALA A 308 18.61 2.38 7.78
CA ALA A 308 19.39 2.63 9.00
C ALA A 308 19.86 1.32 9.66
N LEU A 309 19.01 0.27 9.66
CA LEU A 309 19.34 -1.06 10.14
C LEU A 309 20.53 -1.65 9.35
N VAL A 310 20.43 -1.70 8.03
CA VAL A 310 21.51 -2.24 7.19
C VAL A 310 22.80 -1.43 7.35
N LYS A 311 22.71 -0.11 7.43
CA LYS A 311 23.85 0.75 7.70
C LYS A 311 24.49 0.45 9.08
N ARG A 312 23.69 0.19 10.11
CA ARG A 312 24.16 -0.20 11.44
C ARG A 312 24.85 -1.57 11.41
N ILE A 313 24.26 -2.55 10.76
CA ILE A 313 24.81 -3.90 10.61
C ILE A 313 26.19 -3.82 9.92
N HIS A 314 26.29 -3.14 8.78
CA HIS A 314 27.58 -2.95 8.09
C HIS A 314 28.60 -2.14 8.91
N GLY A 315 28.13 -1.15 9.67
CA GLY A 315 28.98 -0.38 10.57
C GLY A 315 29.55 -1.23 11.70
N ASN A 316 28.71 -2.02 12.35
CA ASN A 316 29.12 -2.96 13.40
C ASN A 316 30.10 -4.01 12.86
N TYR A 317 29.80 -4.58 11.68
CA TYR A 317 30.70 -5.53 11.04
C TYR A 317 32.10 -4.94 10.82
N ARG A 318 32.21 -3.74 10.25
CA ARG A 318 33.51 -3.07 10.05
C ARG A 318 34.24 -2.79 11.34
N GLN A 319 33.51 -2.38 12.41
CA GLN A 319 34.10 -2.14 13.73
C GLN A 319 34.63 -3.44 14.35
N ILE A 320 33.86 -4.53 14.30
CA ILE A 320 34.25 -5.84 14.84
C ILE A 320 35.48 -6.37 14.11
N VAL A 321 35.47 -6.37 12.77
CA VAL A 321 36.57 -6.87 11.96
C VAL A 321 37.83 -6.03 12.19
N GLY A 322 37.73 -4.70 12.16
CA GLY A 322 38.89 -3.81 12.35
C GLY A 322 39.49 -3.94 13.73
N PHE A 323 38.66 -3.92 14.78
CA PHE A 323 39.14 -4.00 16.18
C PHE A 323 39.77 -5.37 16.49
N ASN A 324 39.10 -6.47 16.08
CA ASN A 324 39.62 -7.81 16.34
C ASN A 324 40.91 -8.10 15.55
N THR A 325 41.00 -7.61 14.31
CA THR A 325 42.23 -7.70 13.51
C THR A 325 43.38 -6.96 14.21
N GLY A 326 43.11 -5.77 14.77
CA GLY A 326 44.08 -5.04 15.57
C GLY A 326 44.57 -5.82 16.78
N LEU A 327 43.64 -6.45 17.54
CA LEU A 327 43.97 -7.30 18.66
C LEU A 327 44.86 -8.50 18.25
N ILE A 328 44.55 -9.16 17.16
CA ILE A 328 45.33 -10.28 16.63
C ILE A 328 46.72 -9.82 16.26
N LEU A 329 46.90 -8.70 15.58
CA LEU A 329 48.22 -8.15 15.23
C LEU A 329 49.03 -7.82 16.45
N CYS A 330 48.44 -7.22 17.49
CA CYS A 330 49.08 -6.97 18.80
C CYS A 330 49.50 -8.28 19.48
N GLY A 331 48.67 -9.32 19.39
CA GLY A 331 48.97 -10.65 19.94
C GLY A 331 50.15 -11.31 19.22
N ILE A 332 50.20 -11.27 17.90
CA ILE A 332 51.29 -11.79 17.06
C ILE A 332 52.60 -11.00 17.39
N GLY A 333 52.52 -9.70 17.51
CA GLY A 333 53.65 -8.85 17.89
C GLY A 333 54.18 -9.12 19.30
N GLY A 334 53.37 -9.78 20.18
CA GLY A 334 53.74 -10.05 21.58
C GLY A 334 53.61 -8.84 22.48
N VAL A 335 52.93 -7.81 22.02
CA VAL A 335 52.69 -6.57 22.78
C VAL A 335 51.59 -6.76 23.85
N MET A 336 50.70 -7.76 23.68
CA MET A 336 49.53 -7.96 24.50
C MET A 336 49.50 -9.35 25.15
N GLN A 337 49.13 -9.39 26.44
CA GLN A 337 48.90 -10.66 27.15
C GLN A 337 47.55 -11.26 26.81
N PRO A 338 47.37 -12.59 26.87
CA PRO A 338 46.09 -13.27 26.54
C PRO A 338 44.90 -12.75 27.34
N ALA A 339 45.06 -12.49 28.64
CA ALA A 339 44.02 -11.95 29.52
C ALA A 339 43.55 -10.55 29.07
N THR A 340 44.48 -9.69 28.68
CA THR A 340 44.18 -8.33 28.21
C THR A 340 43.48 -8.38 26.86
N SER A 341 43.91 -9.28 25.95
CA SER A 341 43.28 -9.49 24.63
C SER A 341 41.84 -9.95 24.81
N ALA A 342 41.59 -10.94 25.69
CA ALA A 342 40.27 -11.44 26.00
C ALA A 342 39.36 -10.35 26.60
N LEU A 343 39.88 -9.56 27.58
CA LEU A 343 39.13 -8.49 28.20
C LEU A 343 38.70 -7.43 27.20
N LEU A 344 39.60 -6.97 26.34
CA LEU A 344 39.32 -5.95 25.33
C LEU A 344 38.32 -6.48 24.27
N HIS A 345 38.47 -7.73 23.84
CA HIS A 345 37.53 -8.38 22.91
C HIS A 345 36.11 -8.43 23.52
N ASN A 346 35.97 -8.94 24.77
CA ASN A 346 34.67 -9.05 25.42
C ASN A 346 34.04 -7.67 25.68
N THR A 347 34.86 -6.68 26.12
CA THR A 347 34.37 -5.30 26.32
C THR A 347 33.89 -4.66 25.02
N SER A 348 34.62 -4.86 23.93
CA SER A 348 34.21 -4.34 22.62
C SER A 348 32.90 -4.99 22.15
N THR A 349 32.76 -6.30 22.33
CA THR A 349 31.52 -7.05 22.00
C THR A 349 30.32 -6.51 22.78
N LEU A 350 30.51 -6.29 24.12
CA LEU A 350 29.46 -5.71 24.96
C LEU A 350 29.09 -4.29 24.52
N ALA A 351 30.09 -3.45 24.25
CA ALA A 351 29.87 -2.06 23.83
C ALA A 351 29.09 -1.98 22.50
N ILE A 352 29.45 -2.84 21.52
CA ILE A 352 28.74 -2.91 20.22
C ILE A 352 27.32 -3.44 20.43
N SER A 353 27.12 -4.42 21.29
CA SER A 353 25.78 -4.97 21.59
C SER A 353 24.89 -3.93 22.26
N VAL A 354 25.40 -3.19 23.25
CA VAL A 354 24.63 -2.09 23.87
C VAL A 354 24.30 -0.97 22.87
N LYS A 355 25.25 -0.61 22.00
CA LYS A 355 25.01 0.33 20.91
C LYS A 355 23.89 -0.16 19.97
N SER A 356 23.83 -1.47 19.72
CA SER A 356 22.83 -2.10 18.85
C SER A 356 21.40 -2.08 19.41
N MET A 357 21.25 -1.86 20.72
CA MET A 357 19.95 -1.73 21.40
C MET A 357 19.30 -0.35 21.25
N LYS A 358 20.07 0.65 20.83
CA LYS A 358 19.57 2.01 20.67
C LYS A 358 18.68 2.12 19.44
N ASP A 359 17.74 3.05 19.47
CA ASP A 359 16.89 3.35 18.34
C ASP A 359 17.71 3.77 17.10
N LEU A 360 17.18 3.47 15.93
CA LEU A 360 17.85 3.63 14.65
C LEU A 360 17.61 5.01 14.06
N LEU A 361 16.38 5.49 14.20
CA LEU A 361 15.99 6.82 13.75
C LEU A 361 16.31 7.84 14.85
N SER A 362 16.66 9.04 14.45
CA SER A 362 16.82 10.18 15.37
C SER A 362 15.59 11.09 15.24
N GLU A 363 15.30 11.89 16.28
CA GLU A 363 14.22 12.90 16.23
C GLU A 363 14.30 13.86 15.02
N LYS A 364 15.46 13.90 14.34
CA LYS A 364 15.65 14.68 13.11
C LYS A 364 15.24 13.93 11.85
N ASP A 365 15.13 12.61 11.93
CA ASP A 365 14.74 11.75 10.82
C ASP A 365 13.22 11.53 10.79
N GLU A 366 12.52 11.92 11.86
CA GLU A 366 11.06 11.87 12.01
C GLU A 366 10.34 13.11 11.41
N LYS A 367 11.08 14.15 11.06
CA LYS A 367 10.59 15.38 10.41
C LYS A 367 11.06 15.42 8.95
#